data_5d8c0809af5b360bbe94980d07164216
#
_entry.id   5d8c0809af5b360bbe94980d07164216
#
_cell.length_a   1.000
_cell.length_b   1.000
_cell.length_c   1.000
_cell.angle_alpha   90.00
_cell.angle_beta   90.00
_cell.angle_gamma   90.00
#
_symmetry.space_group_name_H-M   'P 1'
#
loop_
_entity.id
_entity.type
_entity.pdbx_description
1 polymer ?
#
loop_
_entity_poly.entity_id
_entity_poly.type
_entity_poly.pdbx_seq_one_letter_code
_entity_poly.pdbx_strand_id
1 'polypeptide(L)'
;MKNTYGSALALTIFGESHGAAIGAVLDGMAAGVPVDEARVAACMDKRRARGDGLSTARVEADQVQFLSGVVNGHTTGTAIALMIENQNTRSGDYAKTADLLRPGHADYTAYAKYHGFQDARGGGHFSGRVTAALVAGGAIVLDALSRAGIDISTHIARCAGISDTPFALDDPAALAAQAEALVGKPEGFALLDTTVEEPMKAAIRAAGADGDSVGGILETAILGLPAGLGEPYFDSVESLLAHAAFSIPAVKGIEFGTGFGFADLRGSAANDAFRMDEVGRVVTRTNHNAGLNGGISNGMPVVFRTAVKPTPSIYKRQDTVDYVARKNATLSIQGRHDPCIVPRAAIVQTCTAALVVGDLMTTRYGTAWMERPTSYRREES
;
A
#
# COMPACT_ATOMS: atom_id res chain seq x y z
N MET A 1 -9.96 19.33 2.82
CA MET A 1 -9.46 17.95 2.94
C MET A 1 -9.30 17.35 1.55
N LYS A 2 -8.26 16.53 1.35
CA LYS A 2 -8.07 15.82 0.09
C LYS A 2 -8.19 14.32 0.38
N ASN A 3 -9.34 13.74 0.04
CA ASN A 3 -9.64 12.30 0.18
C ASN A 3 -9.60 11.59 -1.18
N THR A 4 -9.20 12.31 -2.24
CA THR A 4 -9.08 11.84 -3.60
C THR A 4 -7.63 11.82 -4.02
N TYR A 5 -7.17 10.71 -4.55
CA TYR A 5 -5.89 10.53 -5.24
C TYR A 5 -6.15 10.27 -6.72
N GLY A 6 -5.22 10.72 -7.59
CA GLY A 6 -5.28 10.55 -9.02
C GLY A 6 -5.89 11.75 -9.75
N SER A 7 -5.72 11.77 -11.05
CA SER A 7 -6.17 12.84 -11.95
C SER A 7 -7.03 12.31 -13.09
N ALA A 8 -6.52 11.40 -13.91
CA ALA A 8 -7.23 10.75 -15.00
C ALA A 8 -7.94 9.46 -14.55
N LEU A 9 -7.32 8.72 -13.62
CA LEU A 9 -7.93 7.63 -12.88
C LEU A 9 -7.86 7.99 -11.40
N ALA A 10 -8.99 8.20 -10.75
CA ALA A 10 -9.05 8.77 -9.42
C ALA A 10 -9.82 7.87 -8.43
N LEU A 11 -9.29 7.78 -7.20
CA LEU A 11 -9.96 7.09 -6.09
C LEU A 11 -10.27 8.10 -4.98
N THR A 12 -11.53 8.24 -4.62
CA THR A 12 -11.99 8.96 -3.43
C THR A 12 -12.35 7.98 -2.34
N ILE A 13 -11.76 8.10 -1.15
CA ILE A 13 -12.09 7.26 0.02
C ILE A 13 -12.94 8.05 1.02
N PHE A 14 -13.85 7.36 1.72
CA PHE A 14 -14.74 7.95 2.73
C PHE A 14 -14.99 6.99 3.91
N GLY A 15 -15.52 7.55 4.98
CA GLY A 15 -15.94 6.82 6.18
C GLY A 15 -14.91 6.83 7.31
N GLU A 16 -15.34 6.36 8.47
CA GLU A 16 -14.59 6.28 9.72
C GLU A 16 -14.64 4.87 10.31
N SER A 17 -13.63 4.54 11.14
CA SER A 17 -13.48 3.21 11.74
C SER A 17 -14.71 2.72 12.51
N HIS A 18 -15.46 3.62 13.13
CA HIS A 18 -16.64 3.32 13.95
C HIS A 18 -17.91 4.01 13.39
N GLY A 19 -17.87 4.52 12.15
CA GLY A 19 -19.05 4.89 11.39
C GLY A 19 -19.82 3.66 10.89
N ALA A 20 -20.93 3.87 10.19
CA ALA A 20 -21.76 2.79 9.64
C ALA A 20 -20.99 1.96 8.60
N ALA A 21 -20.22 2.61 7.75
CA ALA A 21 -19.45 1.99 6.69
C ALA A 21 -18.20 2.82 6.35
N ILE A 22 -17.30 2.19 5.61
CA ILE A 22 -16.24 2.84 4.86
C ILE A 22 -16.42 2.51 3.38
N GLY A 23 -15.84 3.29 2.48
CA GLY A 23 -15.96 2.99 1.06
C GLY A 23 -15.04 3.82 0.20
N ALA A 24 -15.17 3.58 -1.09
CA ALA A 24 -14.44 4.31 -2.12
C ALA A 24 -15.32 4.58 -3.35
N VAL A 25 -14.96 5.63 -4.07
CA VAL A 25 -15.45 5.88 -5.43
C VAL A 25 -14.23 5.88 -6.34
N LEU A 26 -14.19 4.93 -7.28
CA LEU A 26 -13.18 4.82 -8.33
C LEU A 26 -13.78 5.39 -9.63
N ASP A 27 -13.13 6.38 -10.20
CA ASP A 27 -13.52 7.04 -11.44
C ASP A 27 -12.39 7.00 -12.48
N GLY A 28 -12.72 7.06 -13.78
CA GLY A 28 -11.72 7.02 -14.86
C GLY A 28 -11.49 5.63 -15.46
N MET A 29 -12.23 4.59 -15.07
CA MET A 29 -12.16 3.28 -15.71
C MET A 29 -12.88 3.29 -17.07
N ALA A 30 -12.30 2.63 -18.08
CA ALA A 30 -12.96 2.41 -19.35
C ALA A 30 -14.26 1.58 -19.18
N ALA A 31 -15.20 1.70 -20.11
CA ALA A 31 -16.34 0.78 -20.17
C ALA A 31 -15.90 -0.59 -20.70
N GLY A 32 -16.51 -1.66 -20.17
CA GLY A 32 -16.28 -3.04 -20.66
C GLY A 32 -15.03 -3.72 -20.07
N VAL A 33 -14.34 -3.11 -19.10
CA VAL A 33 -13.22 -3.75 -18.39
C VAL A 33 -13.80 -4.85 -17.47
N PRO A 34 -13.33 -6.10 -17.54
CA PRO A 34 -13.75 -7.14 -16.62
C PRO A 34 -13.40 -6.80 -15.17
N VAL A 35 -14.32 -7.05 -14.26
CA VAL A 35 -14.13 -6.92 -12.81
C VAL A 35 -14.24 -8.29 -12.17
N ASP A 36 -13.12 -8.82 -11.71
CA ASP A 36 -13.07 -10.10 -10.99
C ASP A 36 -13.28 -9.87 -9.49
N GLU A 37 -14.54 -10.03 -9.05
CA GLU A 37 -14.89 -9.86 -7.63
C GLU A 37 -14.15 -10.86 -6.71
N ALA A 38 -13.82 -12.08 -7.22
CA ALA A 38 -13.06 -13.06 -6.44
C ALA A 38 -11.61 -12.58 -6.21
N ARG A 39 -11.01 -11.93 -7.21
CA ARG A 39 -9.67 -11.31 -7.06
C ARG A 39 -9.71 -10.12 -6.10
N VAL A 40 -10.74 -9.29 -6.14
CA VAL A 40 -10.96 -8.23 -5.15
C VAL A 40 -11.07 -8.83 -3.75
N ALA A 41 -11.89 -9.86 -3.56
CA ALA A 41 -12.04 -10.56 -2.28
C ALA A 41 -10.71 -11.16 -1.78
N ALA A 42 -9.90 -11.75 -2.66
CA ALA A 42 -8.57 -12.27 -2.32
C ALA A 42 -7.61 -11.17 -1.83
N CYS A 43 -7.63 -9.98 -2.45
CA CYS A 43 -6.87 -8.83 -1.96
C CYS A 43 -7.36 -8.35 -0.59
N MET A 44 -8.67 -8.31 -0.40
CA MET A 44 -9.27 -7.97 0.89
C MET A 44 -8.88 -8.96 2.00
N ASP A 45 -8.82 -10.27 1.67
CA ASP A 45 -8.39 -11.33 2.58
C ASP A 45 -6.94 -11.16 3.07
N LYS A 46 -6.03 -10.74 2.19
CA LYS A 46 -4.63 -10.44 2.58
C LYS A 46 -4.54 -9.25 3.54
N ARG A 47 -5.49 -8.31 3.45
CA ARG A 47 -5.52 -7.11 4.30
C ARG A 47 -6.20 -7.36 5.64
N ARG A 48 -7.23 -8.21 5.74
CA ARG A 48 -8.02 -8.38 6.97
C ARG A 48 -7.23 -9.03 8.10
N ALA A 49 -7.62 -8.76 9.34
CA ALA A 49 -7.09 -9.44 10.51
C ALA A 49 -7.63 -10.88 10.59
N ARG A 50 -6.79 -11.81 11.01
CA ARG A 50 -7.13 -13.24 11.07
C ARG A 50 -7.28 -13.79 12.49
N GLY A 51 -6.97 -12.99 13.52
CA GLY A 51 -7.01 -13.43 14.93
C GLY A 51 -5.93 -14.49 15.25
N ASP A 52 -4.82 -14.50 14.52
CA ASP A 52 -3.73 -15.46 14.54
C ASP A 52 -2.59 -15.09 15.54
N GLY A 53 -2.81 -14.05 16.32
CA GLY A 53 -1.81 -13.49 17.23
C GLY A 53 -0.74 -12.62 16.55
N LEU A 54 -0.79 -12.48 15.22
CA LEU A 54 0.08 -11.58 14.45
C LEU A 54 -0.60 -10.24 14.17
N SER A 55 -1.92 -10.22 14.22
CA SER A 55 -2.77 -9.07 13.94
C SER A 55 -3.81 -8.88 15.05
N THR A 56 -4.56 -7.77 14.97
CA THR A 56 -5.63 -7.46 15.92
C THR A 56 -6.69 -8.57 16.00
N ALA A 57 -7.27 -8.75 17.19
CA ALA A 57 -8.41 -9.64 17.39
C ALA A 57 -9.74 -9.09 16.81
N ARG A 58 -9.73 -7.89 16.21
CA ARG A 58 -10.87 -7.34 15.48
C ARG A 58 -10.96 -7.98 14.10
N VAL A 59 -11.73 -9.05 14.00
CA VAL A 59 -12.01 -9.72 12.72
C VAL A 59 -13.28 -9.13 12.12
N GLU A 60 -13.20 -8.69 10.86
CA GLU A 60 -14.32 -8.19 10.04
C GLU A 60 -14.42 -9.05 8.78
N ALA A 61 -15.62 -9.23 8.24
CA ALA A 61 -15.81 -9.96 6.98
C ALA A 61 -15.22 -9.21 5.78
N ASP A 62 -15.17 -7.88 5.84
CA ASP A 62 -14.67 -6.97 4.81
C ASP A 62 -15.30 -7.23 3.43
N GLN A 63 -16.57 -7.63 3.41
CA GLN A 63 -17.31 -7.86 2.17
C GLN A 63 -17.51 -6.54 1.43
N VAL A 64 -17.05 -6.50 0.18
CA VAL A 64 -17.21 -5.34 -0.70
C VAL A 64 -18.56 -5.40 -1.39
N GLN A 65 -19.33 -4.33 -1.27
CA GLN A 65 -20.58 -4.13 -2.02
C GLN A 65 -20.33 -3.17 -3.17
N PHE A 66 -20.64 -3.60 -4.38
CA PHE A 66 -20.60 -2.77 -5.59
C PHE A 66 -21.94 -2.06 -5.75
N LEU A 67 -21.99 -0.74 -5.53
CA LEU A 67 -23.21 0.03 -5.56
C LEU A 67 -23.51 0.63 -6.94
N SER A 68 -22.49 0.85 -7.76
CA SER A 68 -22.59 1.38 -9.13
C SER A 68 -21.35 1.06 -9.94
N GLY A 69 -21.41 1.32 -11.24
CA GLY A 69 -20.26 1.28 -12.14
C GLY A 69 -19.88 -0.12 -12.66
N VAL A 70 -20.53 -1.19 -12.19
CA VAL A 70 -20.29 -2.56 -12.62
C VAL A 70 -21.62 -3.24 -12.94
N VAL A 71 -21.72 -3.85 -14.13
CA VAL A 71 -22.89 -4.62 -14.58
C VAL A 71 -22.41 -5.90 -15.27
N ASN A 72 -22.95 -7.05 -14.90
CA ASN A 72 -22.57 -8.36 -15.45
C ASN A 72 -21.05 -8.60 -15.43
N GLY A 73 -20.38 -8.22 -14.33
CA GLY A 73 -18.93 -8.40 -14.15
C GLY A 73 -18.06 -7.48 -15.01
N HIS A 74 -18.59 -6.39 -15.56
CA HIS A 74 -17.84 -5.43 -16.36
C HIS A 74 -18.11 -3.99 -15.93
N THR A 75 -17.12 -3.13 -16.06
CA THR A 75 -17.26 -1.70 -15.82
C THR A 75 -18.20 -1.07 -16.84
N THR A 76 -18.99 -0.07 -16.41
CA THR A 76 -19.91 0.67 -17.28
C THR A 76 -19.31 1.94 -17.86
N GLY A 77 -18.09 2.33 -17.43
CA GLY A 77 -17.49 3.62 -17.75
C GLY A 77 -17.99 4.78 -16.87
N THR A 78 -18.86 4.50 -15.92
CA THR A 78 -19.30 5.46 -14.90
C THR A 78 -18.57 5.17 -13.57
N ALA A 79 -18.66 6.09 -12.60
CA ALA A 79 -18.00 5.93 -11.32
C ALA A 79 -18.41 4.62 -10.61
N ILE A 80 -17.40 3.86 -10.16
CA ILE A 80 -17.59 2.63 -9.38
C ILE A 80 -17.65 2.99 -7.91
N ALA A 81 -18.81 2.87 -7.28
CA ALA A 81 -18.97 3.10 -5.86
C ALA A 81 -18.91 1.77 -5.10
N LEU A 82 -18.02 1.72 -4.11
CA LEU A 82 -17.73 0.55 -3.27
C LEU A 82 -18.06 0.87 -1.82
N MET A 83 -18.73 -0.04 -1.12
CA MET A 83 -19.05 0.09 0.30
C MET A 83 -18.66 -1.17 1.07
N ILE A 84 -18.17 -0.98 2.29
CA ILE A 84 -17.80 -2.03 3.25
C ILE A 84 -18.40 -1.66 4.60
N GLU A 85 -19.34 -2.45 5.10
CA GLU A 85 -19.98 -2.21 6.39
C GLU A 85 -19.01 -2.43 7.56
N ASN A 86 -19.17 -1.64 8.61
CA ASN A 86 -18.48 -1.84 9.88
C ASN A 86 -19.38 -2.66 10.81
N GLN A 87 -19.07 -3.94 11.01
CA GLN A 87 -19.91 -4.86 11.78
C GLN A 87 -19.44 -5.06 13.22
N ASN A 88 -18.14 -4.92 13.52
CA ASN A 88 -17.55 -5.24 14.82
C ASN A 88 -16.98 -3.98 15.51
N THR A 89 -17.83 -2.99 15.76
CA THR A 89 -17.46 -1.74 16.44
C THR A 89 -17.75 -1.83 17.95
N ARG A 90 -16.76 -1.44 18.78
CA ARG A 90 -16.88 -1.36 20.25
C ARG A 90 -16.52 0.05 20.72
N SER A 91 -17.44 0.99 20.56
CA SER A 91 -17.20 2.42 20.83
C SER A 91 -16.95 2.71 22.32
N GLY A 92 -17.45 1.88 23.24
CA GLY A 92 -17.28 2.04 24.69
C GLY A 92 -15.82 1.94 25.18
N ASP A 93 -14.96 1.24 24.44
CA ASP A 93 -13.55 1.05 24.81
C ASP A 93 -12.76 2.37 24.83
N TYR A 94 -13.20 3.38 24.08
CA TYR A 94 -12.53 4.67 23.91
C TYR A 94 -13.06 5.80 24.80
N ALA A 95 -14.23 5.62 25.44
CA ALA A 95 -14.88 6.68 26.20
C ALA A 95 -14.07 7.13 27.44
N LYS A 96 -13.35 6.19 28.08
CA LYS A 96 -12.59 6.46 29.33
C LYS A 96 -11.26 7.20 29.09
N THR A 97 -10.77 7.22 27.88
CA THR A 97 -9.47 7.80 27.49
C THR A 97 -9.61 8.87 26.41
N ALA A 98 -10.84 9.35 26.19
CA ALA A 98 -11.14 10.32 25.12
C ALA A 98 -10.33 11.61 25.24
N ASP A 99 -10.03 12.04 26.47
CA ASP A 99 -9.28 13.26 26.77
C ASP A 99 -7.75 13.05 26.80
N LEU A 100 -7.27 11.80 26.66
CA LEU A 100 -5.86 11.45 26.66
C LEU A 100 -5.37 11.23 25.25
N LEU A 101 -4.31 11.91 24.86
CA LEU A 101 -3.73 11.79 23.53
C LEU A 101 -2.84 10.54 23.43
N ARG A 102 -3.12 9.64 22.50
CA ARG A 102 -2.27 8.46 22.27
C ARG A 102 -0.93 8.89 21.64
N PRO A 103 0.21 8.61 22.28
CA PRO A 103 1.52 8.93 21.74
C PRO A 103 1.72 8.29 20.35
N GLY A 104 2.23 9.07 19.39
CA GLY A 104 2.47 8.60 18.03
C GLY A 104 1.22 8.36 17.16
N HIS A 105 0.00 8.56 17.68
CA HIS A 105 -1.26 8.54 16.94
C HIS A 105 -1.66 9.93 16.43
N ALA A 106 -2.72 10.00 15.64
CA ALA A 106 -3.21 11.25 15.05
C ALA A 106 -4.12 12.09 15.98
N ASP A 107 -4.35 11.69 17.22
CA ASP A 107 -5.37 12.29 18.11
C ASP A 107 -5.19 13.81 18.26
N TYR A 108 -3.98 14.26 18.59
CA TYR A 108 -3.69 15.69 18.75
C TYR A 108 -3.78 16.46 17.42
N THR A 109 -3.19 15.92 16.36
CA THR A 109 -3.17 16.58 15.06
C THR A 109 -4.57 16.65 14.44
N ALA A 110 -5.40 15.63 14.66
CA ALA A 110 -6.79 15.63 14.24
C ALA A 110 -7.59 16.68 15.04
N TYR A 111 -7.44 16.72 16.36
CA TYR A 111 -8.07 17.73 17.20
C TYR A 111 -7.72 19.14 16.77
N ALA A 112 -6.43 19.42 16.59
CA ALA A 112 -5.94 20.74 16.15
C ALA A 112 -6.47 21.12 14.76
N LYS A 113 -6.52 20.17 13.82
CA LYS A 113 -6.95 20.42 12.44
C LYS A 113 -8.47 20.59 12.30
N TYR A 114 -9.23 19.77 13.03
CA TYR A 114 -10.69 19.69 12.90
C TYR A 114 -11.44 20.32 14.07
N HIS A 115 -10.71 21.03 14.94
CA HIS A 115 -11.30 21.80 16.07
C HIS A 115 -12.17 20.95 17.00
N GLY A 116 -11.83 19.66 17.16
CA GLY A 116 -12.58 18.72 18.00
C GLY A 116 -13.80 18.05 17.34
N PHE A 117 -14.09 18.35 16.07
CA PHE A 117 -15.24 17.76 15.35
C PHE A 117 -14.92 16.44 14.64
N GLN A 118 -13.67 15.92 14.76
CA GLN A 118 -13.32 14.60 14.21
C GLN A 118 -14.02 13.48 14.99
N ASP A 119 -14.34 12.36 14.30
CA ASP A 119 -14.71 11.13 15.01
C ASP A 119 -13.47 10.51 15.66
N ALA A 120 -13.36 10.58 16.98
CA ALA A 120 -12.22 10.06 17.74
C ALA A 120 -12.34 8.54 18.02
N ARG A 121 -13.50 7.91 17.76
CA ARG A 121 -13.73 6.49 18.04
C ARG A 121 -12.85 5.61 17.17
N GLY A 122 -12.01 4.76 17.78
CA GLY A 122 -11.13 3.82 17.08
C GLY A 122 -10.08 4.46 16.15
N GLY A 123 -9.91 5.79 16.24
CA GLY A 123 -9.02 6.55 15.33
C GLY A 123 -9.73 7.17 14.14
N GLY A 124 -11.05 7.02 14.02
CA GLY A 124 -11.88 7.67 13.00
C GLY A 124 -11.40 7.40 11.59
N HIS A 125 -11.24 8.47 10.81
CA HIS A 125 -10.71 8.43 9.45
C HIS A 125 -9.20 8.14 9.37
N PHE A 126 -8.44 8.29 10.48
CA PHE A 126 -7.01 7.98 10.55
C PHE A 126 -6.73 6.49 10.86
N SER A 127 -7.77 5.70 11.05
CA SER A 127 -7.63 4.27 11.33
C SER A 127 -7.12 3.50 10.12
N GLY A 128 -6.25 2.52 10.35
CA GLY A 128 -5.86 1.53 9.33
C GLY A 128 -7.07 0.76 8.74
N ARG A 129 -8.23 0.80 9.39
CA ARG A 129 -9.51 0.25 8.88
C ARG A 129 -9.88 0.83 7.51
N VAL A 130 -9.68 2.13 7.32
CA VAL A 130 -10.05 2.84 6.08
C VAL A 130 -9.26 2.35 4.87
N THR A 131 -8.09 1.75 5.07
CA THR A 131 -7.32 1.15 3.97
C THR A 131 -8.04 0.00 3.26
N ALA A 132 -9.12 -0.57 3.83
CA ALA A 132 -9.93 -1.56 3.14
C ALA A 132 -10.62 -0.97 1.89
N ALA A 133 -11.09 0.27 1.98
CA ALA A 133 -11.66 0.98 0.83
C ALA A 133 -10.62 1.23 -0.27
N LEU A 134 -9.37 1.56 0.12
CA LEU A 134 -8.26 1.72 -0.82
C LEU A 134 -7.92 0.39 -1.51
N VAL A 135 -7.85 -0.72 -0.75
CA VAL A 135 -7.58 -2.05 -1.30
C VAL A 135 -8.69 -2.49 -2.25
N ALA A 136 -9.96 -2.26 -1.90
CA ALA A 136 -11.07 -2.64 -2.76
C ALA A 136 -11.02 -1.94 -4.13
N GLY A 137 -10.81 -0.61 -4.16
CA GLY A 137 -10.66 0.13 -5.42
C GLY A 137 -9.37 -0.20 -6.16
N GLY A 138 -8.24 -0.27 -5.42
CA GLY A 138 -6.93 -0.58 -6.00
C GLY A 138 -6.81 -1.98 -6.58
N ALA A 139 -7.55 -2.97 -6.04
CA ALA A 139 -7.59 -4.34 -6.57
C ALA A 139 -8.23 -4.42 -7.97
N ILE A 140 -9.22 -3.59 -8.27
CA ILE A 140 -9.81 -3.48 -9.61
C ILE A 140 -8.77 -2.98 -10.60
N VAL A 141 -8.03 -1.94 -10.23
CA VAL A 141 -6.97 -1.37 -11.09
C VAL A 141 -5.80 -2.34 -11.23
N LEU A 142 -5.42 -3.03 -10.16
CA LEU A 142 -4.38 -4.07 -10.17
C LEU A 142 -4.72 -5.21 -11.15
N ASP A 143 -5.98 -5.63 -11.20
CA ASP A 143 -6.43 -6.63 -12.17
C ASP A 143 -6.35 -6.13 -13.61
N ALA A 144 -6.80 -4.90 -13.87
CA ALA A 144 -6.70 -4.27 -15.19
C ALA A 144 -5.24 -4.13 -15.66
N LEU A 145 -4.32 -3.72 -14.77
CA LEU A 145 -2.88 -3.63 -15.05
C LEU A 145 -2.27 -4.99 -15.36
N SER A 146 -2.60 -6.02 -14.60
CA SER A 146 -2.11 -7.39 -14.83
C SER A 146 -2.56 -7.90 -16.20
N ARG A 147 -3.80 -7.64 -16.62
CA ARG A 147 -4.29 -7.94 -17.98
C ARG A 147 -3.53 -7.19 -19.06
N ALA A 148 -3.06 -5.97 -18.77
CA ALA A 148 -2.20 -5.20 -19.67
C ALA A 148 -0.73 -5.64 -19.61
N GLY A 149 -0.39 -6.67 -18.82
CA GLY A 149 0.95 -7.20 -18.65
C GLY A 149 1.84 -6.37 -17.71
N ILE A 150 1.23 -5.58 -16.84
CA ILE A 150 1.92 -4.85 -15.76
C ILE A 150 1.57 -5.54 -14.45
N ASP A 151 2.57 -6.18 -13.82
CA ASP A 151 2.39 -6.89 -12.57
C ASP A 151 3.07 -6.14 -11.41
N ILE A 152 2.40 -6.10 -10.28
CA ILE A 152 2.88 -5.43 -9.06
C ILE A 152 2.87 -6.44 -7.93
N SER A 153 4.01 -6.60 -7.29
CA SER A 153 4.15 -7.47 -6.14
C SER A 153 4.91 -6.79 -5.00
N THR A 154 4.51 -7.09 -3.78
CA THR A 154 5.15 -6.55 -2.57
C THR A 154 5.46 -7.70 -1.63
N HIS A 155 6.68 -7.70 -1.07
CA HIS A 155 7.06 -8.62 -0.01
C HIS A 155 7.51 -7.89 1.25
N ILE A 156 7.65 -8.64 2.34
CA ILE A 156 8.14 -8.15 3.63
C ILE A 156 9.67 -8.22 3.61
N ALA A 157 10.33 -7.16 3.18
CA ALA A 157 11.80 -7.13 3.12
C ALA A 157 12.46 -7.17 4.50
N ARG A 158 11.78 -6.66 5.54
CA ARG A 158 12.24 -6.74 6.95
C ARG A 158 11.06 -6.65 7.90
N CYS A 159 11.06 -7.44 8.96
CA CYS A 159 10.09 -7.33 10.03
C CYS A 159 10.72 -7.67 11.38
N ALA A 160 10.42 -6.87 12.41
CA ALA A 160 10.95 -7.07 13.78
C ALA A 160 12.48 -7.24 13.82
N GLY A 161 13.23 -6.56 12.94
CA GLY A 161 14.69 -6.65 12.86
C GLY A 161 15.21 -7.82 12.01
N ILE A 162 14.39 -8.76 11.59
CA ILE A 162 14.74 -9.91 10.73
C ILE A 162 14.53 -9.53 9.27
N SER A 163 15.50 -9.78 8.41
CA SER A 163 15.45 -9.45 6.98
C SER A 163 15.14 -10.67 6.13
N ASP A 164 14.36 -10.46 5.09
CA ASP A 164 14.18 -11.35 3.95
C ASP A 164 15.28 -11.11 2.91
N THR A 165 15.32 -11.92 1.86
CA THR A 165 16.14 -11.70 0.66
C THR A 165 15.61 -10.47 -0.09
N PRO A 166 16.45 -9.47 -0.43
CA PRO A 166 16.02 -8.32 -1.24
C PRO A 166 15.85 -8.69 -2.71
N PHE A 167 15.17 -7.84 -3.48
CA PHE A 167 15.20 -7.94 -4.94
C PHE A 167 16.61 -7.73 -5.50
N ALA A 168 16.95 -8.53 -6.51
CA ALA A 168 18.29 -8.56 -7.11
C ALA A 168 18.51 -7.37 -8.08
N LEU A 169 18.86 -6.19 -7.55
CA LEU A 169 19.09 -4.99 -8.38
C LEU A 169 20.26 -5.14 -9.36
N ASP A 170 21.24 -5.99 -9.06
CA ASP A 170 22.38 -6.29 -9.94
C ASP A 170 22.06 -7.30 -11.06
N ASP A 171 20.90 -7.97 -10.98
CA ASP A 171 20.43 -8.93 -11.97
C ASP A 171 18.94 -8.72 -12.25
N PRO A 172 18.59 -7.91 -13.24
CA PRO A 172 17.20 -7.63 -13.59
C PRO A 172 16.36 -8.87 -13.97
N ALA A 173 16.98 -9.94 -14.48
CA ALA A 173 16.28 -11.17 -14.80
C ALA A 173 15.90 -11.95 -13.52
N ALA A 174 16.83 -12.05 -12.57
CA ALA A 174 16.57 -12.64 -11.27
C ALA A 174 15.52 -11.81 -10.51
N LEU A 175 15.60 -10.47 -10.56
CA LEU A 175 14.61 -9.58 -9.96
C LEU A 175 13.21 -9.85 -10.54
N ALA A 176 13.08 -9.94 -11.87
CA ALA A 176 11.79 -10.24 -12.49
C ALA A 176 11.23 -11.58 -12.04
N ALA A 177 12.06 -12.63 -12.00
CA ALA A 177 11.66 -13.96 -11.52
C ALA A 177 11.23 -13.94 -10.04
N GLN A 178 11.94 -13.20 -9.18
CA GLN A 178 11.57 -13.02 -7.78
C GLN A 178 10.21 -12.33 -7.64
N ALA A 179 9.97 -11.26 -8.39
CA ALA A 179 8.72 -10.51 -8.35
C ALA A 179 7.55 -11.34 -8.90
N GLU A 180 7.74 -12.07 -10.00
CA GLU A 180 6.75 -12.99 -10.57
C GLU A 180 6.36 -14.11 -9.59
N ALA A 181 7.33 -14.64 -8.85
CA ALA A 181 7.08 -15.67 -7.84
C ALA A 181 6.17 -15.20 -6.68
N LEU A 182 6.04 -13.87 -6.48
CA LEU A 182 5.17 -13.27 -5.47
C LEU A 182 3.76 -12.99 -6.00
N VAL A 183 3.61 -12.87 -7.33
CA VAL A 183 2.30 -12.60 -7.95
C VAL A 183 1.35 -13.75 -7.65
N GLY A 184 0.16 -13.43 -7.16
CA GLY A 184 -0.88 -14.43 -6.91
C GLY A 184 -0.68 -15.32 -5.68
N LYS A 185 0.40 -15.19 -4.90
CA LYS A 185 0.52 -15.93 -3.63
C LYS A 185 -0.71 -15.67 -2.75
N PRO A 186 -1.38 -16.72 -2.24
CA PRO A 186 -2.66 -16.56 -1.52
C PRO A 186 -2.47 -15.99 -0.12
N GLU A 187 -1.28 -16.09 0.46
CA GLU A 187 -1.03 -15.76 1.85
C GLU A 187 -0.61 -14.29 2.07
N GLY A 188 -1.03 -13.73 3.21
CA GLY A 188 -0.70 -12.35 3.59
C GLY A 188 0.73 -12.15 4.10
N PHE A 189 1.53 -13.24 4.28
CA PHE A 189 2.92 -13.16 4.73
C PHE A 189 3.85 -13.44 3.54
N ALA A 190 3.97 -12.45 2.64
CA ALA A 190 4.73 -12.60 1.40
C ALA A 190 6.23 -12.45 1.65
N LEU A 191 7.00 -13.50 1.34
CA LEU A 191 8.46 -13.56 1.48
C LEU A 191 9.10 -14.20 0.24
N LEU A 192 10.34 -13.82 -0.04
CA LEU A 192 11.20 -14.49 -1.01
C LEU A 192 11.88 -15.71 -0.38
N ASP A 193 12.42 -15.54 0.82
CA ASP A 193 12.97 -16.64 1.63
C ASP A 193 11.97 -17.06 2.73
N THR A 194 11.30 -18.19 2.52
CA THR A 194 10.31 -18.71 3.48
C THR A 194 10.94 -19.21 4.79
N THR A 195 12.26 -19.38 4.87
CA THR A 195 12.94 -19.83 6.10
C THR A 195 12.89 -18.79 7.21
N VAL A 196 12.73 -17.51 6.87
CA VAL A 196 12.64 -16.41 7.85
C VAL A 196 11.20 -16.14 8.34
N GLU A 197 10.21 -16.87 7.82
CA GLU A 197 8.79 -16.66 8.16
C GLU A 197 8.50 -16.91 9.63
N GLU A 198 8.83 -18.09 10.14
CA GLU A 198 8.57 -18.42 11.55
C GLU A 198 9.42 -17.59 12.53
N PRO A 199 10.71 -17.29 12.28
CA PRO A 199 11.44 -16.28 13.06
C PRO A 199 10.74 -14.92 13.13
N MET A 200 10.25 -14.36 12.02
CA MET A 200 9.52 -13.09 12.00
C MET A 200 8.21 -13.18 12.79
N LYS A 201 7.41 -14.24 12.58
CA LYS A 201 6.16 -14.47 13.32
C LYS A 201 6.41 -14.63 14.83
N ALA A 202 7.45 -15.34 15.22
CA ALA A 202 7.84 -15.51 16.62
C ALA A 202 8.19 -14.14 17.26
N ALA A 203 8.95 -13.30 16.56
CA ALA A 203 9.31 -11.98 17.04
C ALA A 203 8.07 -11.04 17.19
N ILE A 204 7.12 -11.11 16.26
CA ILE A 204 5.85 -10.39 16.37
C ILE A 204 5.05 -10.85 17.58
N ARG A 205 4.92 -12.18 17.77
CA ARG A 205 4.20 -12.75 18.94
C ARG A 205 4.87 -12.35 20.27
N ALA A 206 6.19 -12.35 20.31
CA ALA A 206 6.95 -11.94 21.50
C ALA A 206 6.70 -10.47 21.83
N ALA A 207 6.71 -9.57 20.85
CA ALA A 207 6.38 -8.16 21.06
C ALA A 207 4.94 -7.99 21.56
N GLY A 208 3.97 -8.69 20.95
CA GLY A 208 2.58 -8.67 21.39
C GLY A 208 2.38 -9.18 22.81
N ALA A 209 3.09 -10.25 23.21
CA ALA A 209 3.07 -10.79 24.57
C ALA A 209 3.67 -9.81 25.60
N ASP A 210 4.65 -8.99 25.20
CA ASP A 210 5.25 -7.92 26.02
C ASP A 210 4.38 -6.64 26.02
N GLY A 211 3.20 -6.67 25.39
CA GLY A 211 2.32 -5.51 25.29
C GLY A 211 2.84 -4.39 24.38
N ASP A 212 3.73 -4.73 23.46
CA ASP A 212 4.41 -3.81 22.56
C ASP A 212 4.07 -4.10 21.08
N SER A 213 4.73 -3.41 20.15
CA SER A 213 4.56 -3.60 18.71
C SER A 213 5.89 -3.47 17.96
N VAL A 214 5.93 -4.04 16.76
CA VAL A 214 7.09 -3.97 15.87
C VAL A 214 6.69 -3.44 14.49
N GLY A 215 7.65 -2.82 13.81
CA GLY A 215 7.54 -2.34 12.44
C GLY A 215 8.37 -3.18 11.48
N GLY A 216 8.52 -2.67 10.26
CA GLY A 216 9.32 -3.33 9.24
C GLY A 216 9.47 -2.52 7.97
N ILE A 217 9.95 -3.18 6.94
CA ILE A 217 10.17 -2.63 5.60
C ILE A 217 9.40 -3.51 4.61
N LEU A 218 8.65 -2.87 3.73
CA LEU A 218 8.04 -3.50 2.56
C LEU A 218 8.86 -3.14 1.33
N GLU A 219 9.06 -4.10 0.42
CA GLU A 219 9.69 -3.87 -0.86
C GLU A 219 8.72 -4.27 -1.98
N THR A 220 8.57 -3.39 -2.98
CA THR A 220 7.63 -3.55 -4.10
C THR A 220 8.38 -3.51 -5.41
N ALA A 221 8.04 -4.43 -6.31
CA ALA A 221 8.46 -4.41 -7.70
C ALA A 221 7.24 -4.23 -8.62
N ILE A 222 7.39 -3.38 -9.64
CA ILE A 222 6.44 -3.17 -10.72
C ILE A 222 7.11 -3.64 -12.00
N LEU A 223 6.59 -4.69 -12.62
CA LEU A 223 7.10 -5.29 -13.86
C LEU A 223 6.24 -4.86 -15.04
N GLY A 224 6.86 -4.81 -16.22
CA GLY A 224 6.15 -4.57 -17.47
C GLY A 224 5.71 -3.14 -17.70
N LEU A 225 6.17 -2.20 -16.88
CA LEU A 225 5.89 -0.78 -17.08
C LEU A 225 6.56 -0.30 -18.37
N PRO A 226 5.83 0.31 -19.33
CA PRO A 226 6.45 0.84 -20.53
C PRO A 226 7.40 2.01 -20.21
N ALA A 227 8.43 2.21 -21.04
CA ALA A 227 9.27 3.40 -20.94
C ALA A 227 8.48 4.66 -21.27
N GLY A 228 8.80 5.76 -20.60
CA GLY A 228 8.22 7.08 -20.89
C GLY A 228 7.01 7.47 -20.05
N LEU A 229 6.73 6.81 -18.93
CA LEU A 229 5.71 7.25 -17.95
C LEU A 229 6.34 8.16 -16.90
N GLY A 230 5.59 9.12 -16.45
CA GLY A 230 6.03 10.14 -15.49
C GLY A 230 6.49 11.44 -16.18
N GLU A 231 6.47 12.52 -15.44
CA GLU A 231 6.82 13.86 -15.90
C GLU A 231 7.99 14.44 -15.08
N PRO A 232 8.97 15.11 -15.71
CA PRO A 232 9.94 15.90 -14.97
C PRO A 232 9.19 17.10 -14.36
N TYR A 233 9.52 17.37 -13.32
CA TYR A 233 9.91 17.60 -12.01
C TYR A 233 8.93 17.07 -10.97
N PHE A 234 7.64 17.57 -10.97
CA PHE A 234 6.73 17.38 -9.83
C PHE A 234 5.89 16.12 -9.91
N ASP A 235 5.60 15.63 -11.11
CA ASP A 235 4.81 14.41 -11.33
C ASP A 235 5.69 13.25 -11.85
N SER A 236 6.95 13.20 -11.35
CA SER A 236 7.81 12.04 -11.56
C SER A 236 7.19 10.78 -10.96
N VAL A 237 7.54 9.62 -11.51
CA VAL A 237 7.06 8.33 -10.99
C VAL A 237 7.38 8.19 -9.50
N GLU A 238 8.60 8.61 -9.08
CA GLU A 238 9.00 8.60 -7.67
C GLU A 238 8.13 9.53 -6.82
N SER A 239 7.87 10.75 -7.31
CA SER A 239 7.04 11.73 -6.59
C SER A 239 5.64 11.23 -6.36
N LEU A 240 5.01 10.64 -7.40
CA LEU A 240 3.64 10.13 -7.31
C LEU A 240 3.55 8.88 -6.43
N LEU A 241 4.50 7.94 -6.57
CA LEU A 241 4.58 6.76 -5.69
C LEU A 241 4.83 7.18 -4.23
N ALA A 242 5.73 8.14 -3.99
CA ALA A 242 6.01 8.63 -2.65
C ALA A 242 4.80 9.35 -2.05
N HIS A 243 4.11 10.21 -2.81
CA HIS A 243 2.88 10.87 -2.38
C HIS A 243 1.82 9.86 -1.94
N ALA A 244 1.59 8.83 -2.76
CA ALA A 244 0.62 7.79 -2.47
C ALA A 244 1.06 6.90 -1.28
N ALA A 245 2.34 6.50 -1.22
CA ALA A 245 2.87 5.67 -0.14
C ALA A 245 2.75 6.35 1.24
N PHE A 246 3.04 7.66 1.34
CA PHE A 246 2.86 8.41 2.59
C PHE A 246 1.40 8.61 3.00
N SER A 247 0.42 8.33 2.12
CA SER A 247 -1.00 8.28 2.51
C SER A 247 -1.36 7.00 3.26
N ILE A 248 -0.56 5.93 3.14
CA ILE A 248 -0.75 4.69 3.90
C ILE A 248 -0.40 4.95 5.37
N PRO A 249 -1.32 4.67 6.32
CA PRO A 249 -1.04 4.85 7.73
C PRO A 249 0.23 4.11 8.17
N ALA A 250 1.06 4.76 8.97
CA ALA A 250 2.33 4.27 9.53
C ALA A 250 3.52 4.23 8.56
N VAL A 251 3.39 4.53 7.29
CA VAL A 251 4.56 4.74 6.41
C VAL A 251 5.30 6.00 6.84
N LYS A 252 6.63 5.89 7.00
CA LYS A 252 7.51 6.96 7.50
C LYS A 252 8.76 7.19 6.65
N GLY A 253 8.99 6.36 5.64
CA GLY A 253 10.09 6.50 4.71
C GLY A 253 9.81 5.77 3.42
N ILE A 254 10.44 6.22 2.33
CA ILE A 254 10.46 5.57 1.03
C ILE A 254 11.83 5.79 0.38
N GLU A 255 12.29 4.78 -0.35
CA GLU A 255 13.48 4.86 -1.19
C GLU A 255 13.30 4.00 -2.44
N PHE A 256 14.02 4.34 -3.51
CA PHE A 256 13.93 3.69 -4.82
C PHE A 256 15.25 3.04 -5.18
N GLY A 257 15.22 1.78 -5.67
CA GLY A 257 16.41 1.01 -6.03
C GLY A 257 17.44 0.95 -4.91
N THR A 258 18.66 1.39 -5.17
CA THR A 258 19.73 1.47 -4.17
C THR A 258 19.41 2.46 -3.03
N GLY A 259 18.53 3.45 -3.29
CA GLY A 259 18.03 4.36 -2.26
C GLY A 259 19.14 5.15 -1.58
N PHE A 260 19.15 5.18 -0.24
CA PHE A 260 20.18 5.88 0.53
C PHE A 260 21.59 5.31 0.33
N GLY A 261 21.72 4.05 -0.13
CA GLY A 261 23.02 3.45 -0.45
C GLY A 261 23.77 4.14 -1.59
N PHE A 262 23.09 4.94 -2.43
CA PHE A 262 23.78 5.76 -3.43
C PHE A 262 24.82 6.72 -2.84
N ALA A 263 24.62 7.16 -1.58
CA ALA A 263 25.54 8.08 -0.93
C ALA A 263 26.96 7.49 -0.74
N ASP A 264 27.08 6.17 -0.73
CA ASP A 264 28.35 5.46 -0.54
C ASP A 264 28.98 5.00 -1.87
N LEU A 265 28.28 5.20 -3.01
CA LEU A 265 28.72 4.73 -4.33
C LEU A 265 29.44 5.82 -5.13
N ARG A 266 30.41 5.41 -5.95
CA ARG A 266 30.94 6.23 -7.04
C ARG A 266 30.03 6.11 -8.26
N GLY A 267 29.93 7.16 -9.09
CA GLY A 267 29.07 7.16 -10.27
C GLY A 267 29.30 5.97 -11.22
N SER A 268 30.56 5.52 -11.37
CA SER A 268 30.89 4.35 -12.19
C SER A 268 30.33 3.03 -11.65
N ALA A 269 30.05 2.94 -10.35
CA ALA A 269 29.43 1.77 -9.72
C ALA A 269 27.91 1.92 -9.59
N ALA A 270 27.42 3.16 -9.60
CA ALA A 270 26.00 3.49 -9.43
C ALA A 270 25.21 3.46 -10.76
N ASN A 271 25.88 3.72 -11.90
CA ASN A 271 25.23 3.86 -13.20
C ASN A 271 24.77 2.52 -13.78
N ASP A 272 23.51 2.45 -14.16
CA ASP A 272 22.92 1.31 -14.88
C ASP A 272 23.30 1.40 -16.37
N ALA A 273 24.27 0.62 -16.81
CA ALA A 273 24.77 0.65 -18.18
C ALA A 273 23.72 0.13 -19.16
N PHE A 274 23.37 0.92 -20.17
CA PHE A 274 22.43 0.52 -21.22
C PHE A 274 23.02 -0.56 -22.14
N ARG A 275 22.16 -1.43 -22.63
CA ARG A 275 22.46 -2.41 -23.69
C ARG A 275 21.21 -2.70 -24.52
N MET A 276 21.40 -3.24 -25.72
CA MET A 276 20.31 -3.84 -26.48
C MET A 276 20.09 -5.28 -26.02
N ASP A 277 18.84 -5.68 -25.88
CA ASP A 277 18.49 -7.09 -25.69
C ASP A 277 18.43 -7.85 -27.02
N GLU A 278 18.12 -9.15 -27.00
CA GLU A 278 18.09 -10.03 -28.16
C GLU A 278 17.00 -9.64 -29.19
N VAL A 279 15.98 -8.88 -28.76
CA VAL A 279 14.89 -8.42 -29.65
C VAL A 279 14.98 -6.94 -29.98
N GLY A 280 16.12 -6.31 -29.69
CA GLY A 280 16.42 -4.93 -30.09
C GLY A 280 15.84 -3.85 -29.16
N ARG A 281 15.45 -4.19 -27.93
CA ARG A 281 14.97 -3.20 -26.96
C ARG A 281 16.15 -2.67 -26.13
N VAL A 282 16.04 -1.39 -25.74
CA VAL A 282 16.96 -0.79 -24.79
C VAL A 282 16.64 -1.30 -23.38
N VAL A 283 17.62 -1.90 -22.72
CA VAL A 283 17.55 -2.38 -21.34
C VAL A 283 18.82 -1.99 -20.59
N THR A 284 18.84 -2.13 -19.28
CA THR A 284 20.05 -1.90 -18.46
C THR A 284 20.65 -3.21 -17.98
N ARG A 285 21.94 -3.18 -17.59
CA ARG A 285 22.64 -4.35 -17.05
C ARG A 285 22.33 -4.58 -15.59
N THR A 286 22.14 -3.50 -14.84
CA THR A 286 21.78 -3.43 -13.43
C THR A 286 20.52 -2.57 -13.29
N ASN A 287 19.94 -2.47 -12.12
CA ASN A 287 18.72 -1.69 -11.88
C ASN A 287 18.82 -0.85 -10.59
N HIS A 288 19.99 -0.25 -10.36
CA HIS A 288 20.25 0.59 -9.19
C HIS A 288 19.29 1.78 -9.10
N ASN A 289 18.96 2.40 -10.24
CA ASN A 289 18.00 3.51 -10.37
C ASN A 289 16.52 3.06 -10.37
N ALA A 290 16.23 1.81 -10.03
CA ALA A 290 14.86 1.31 -9.95
C ALA A 290 14.02 1.47 -11.23
N GLY A 291 14.62 1.35 -12.42
CA GLY A 291 13.88 1.50 -13.67
C GLY A 291 13.46 2.94 -14.01
N LEU A 292 14.06 3.94 -13.36
CA LEU A 292 13.67 5.33 -13.44
C LEU A 292 14.87 6.21 -13.79
N ASN A 293 14.72 7.09 -14.78
CA ASN A 293 15.74 8.06 -15.15
C ASN A 293 15.07 9.42 -15.39
N GLY A 294 15.51 10.44 -14.67
CA GLY A 294 14.93 11.79 -14.77
C GLY A 294 13.44 11.87 -14.37
N GLY A 295 13.00 10.97 -13.49
CA GLY A 295 11.60 10.90 -13.05
C GLY A 295 10.67 10.09 -13.95
N ILE A 296 11.23 9.48 -15.02
CA ILE A 296 10.50 8.80 -16.10
C ILE A 296 10.91 7.32 -16.11
N SER A 297 9.93 6.44 -16.34
CA SER A 297 10.19 5.00 -16.47
C SER A 297 11.02 4.69 -17.70
N ASN A 298 11.96 3.75 -17.60
CA ASN A 298 12.86 3.35 -18.70
C ASN A 298 12.58 1.94 -19.24
N GLY A 299 11.50 1.30 -18.81
CA GLY A 299 11.10 -0.06 -19.21
C GLY A 299 11.67 -1.18 -18.35
N MET A 300 12.59 -0.87 -17.43
CA MET A 300 13.07 -1.82 -16.42
C MET A 300 12.10 -1.90 -15.23
N PRO A 301 12.19 -2.96 -14.38
CA PRO A 301 11.36 -3.04 -13.17
C PRO A 301 11.48 -1.81 -12.28
N VAL A 302 10.36 -1.24 -11.87
CA VAL A 302 10.37 -0.17 -10.85
C VAL A 302 10.36 -0.81 -9.47
N VAL A 303 11.39 -0.50 -8.65
CA VAL A 303 11.56 -1.07 -7.31
C VAL A 303 11.63 0.02 -6.27
N PHE A 304 10.82 -0.10 -5.21
CA PHE A 304 10.87 0.83 -4.08
C PHE A 304 10.61 0.12 -2.75
N ARG A 305 11.13 0.69 -1.67
CA ARG A 305 10.96 0.22 -0.30
C ARG A 305 10.29 1.28 0.55
N THR A 306 9.44 0.84 1.49
CA THR A 306 8.83 1.74 2.49
C THR A 306 9.10 1.26 3.90
N ALA A 307 9.37 2.20 4.80
CA ALA A 307 9.49 1.94 6.22
C ALA A 307 8.12 2.11 6.90
N VAL A 308 7.65 1.07 7.54
CA VAL A 308 6.41 1.02 8.31
C VAL A 308 6.75 1.05 9.79
N LYS A 309 6.35 2.11 10.50
CA LYS A 309 6.61 2.22 11.94
C LYS A 309 5.77 1.23 12.76
N PRO A 310 6.20 0.88 13.98
CA PRO A 310 5.39 0.12 14.92
C PRO A 310 4.04 0.78 15.18
N THR A 311 3.03 -0.02 15.47
CA THR A 311 1.69 0.47 15.86
C THR A 311 1.80 1.31 17.14
N PRO A 312 1.30 2.56 17.16
CA PRO A 312 1.46 3.42 18.33
C PRO A 312 0.55 3.04 19.51
N SER A 313 -0.51 2.29 19.26
CA SER A 313 -1.42 1.80 20.29
C SER A 313 -0.86 0.52 20.90
N ILE A 314 -0.23 0.63 22.08
CA ILE A 314 0.39 -0.47 22.82
C ILE A 314 -0.17 -0.54 24.23
N TYR A 315 -0.04 -1.70 24.89
CA TYR A 315 -0.53 -1.90 26.25
C TYR A 315 0.41 -1.36 27.32
N LYS A 316 1.67 -1.06 26.96
CA LYS A 316 2.63 -0.47 27.89
C LYS A 316 2.17 0.92 28.33
N ARG A 317 2.51 1.27 29.57
CA ARG A 317 2.26 2.61 30.11
C ARG A 317 3.12 3.63 29.37
N GLN A 318 2.49 4.70 28.90
CA GLN A 318 3.13 5.77 28.15
C GLN A 318 2.82 7.13 28.79
N ASP A 319 3.77 8.04 28.76
CA ASP A 319 3.57 9.43 29.14
C ASP A 319 2.77 10.14 28.04
N THR A 320 1.82 10.96 28.47
CA THR A 320 0.92 11.71 27.57
C THR A 320 0.41 12.98 28.28
N VAL A 321 -0.59 13.60 27.66
CA VAL A 321 -1.30 14.74 28.23
C VAL A 321 -2.82 14.53 28.20
N ASP A 322 -3.48 15.00 29.24
CA ASP A 322 -4.90 15.30 29.23
C ASP A 322 -5.05 16.70 28.61
N TYR A 323 -5.51 16.76 27.36
CA TYR A 323 -5.55 18.02 26.62
C TYR A 323 -6.72 18.91 27.03
N VAL A 324 -7.75 18.34 27.66
CA VAL A 324 -8.89 19.09 28.22
C VAL A 324 -8.50 19.72 29.56
N ALA A 325 -7.95 18.93 30.47
CA ALA A 325 -7.47 19.41 31.78
C ALA A 325 -6.13 20.16 31.70
N ARG A 326 -5.45 20.17 30.53
CA ARG A 326 -4.14 20.83 30.26
C ARG A 326 -3.05 20.42 31.26
N LYS A 327 -2.91 19.12 31.50
CA LYS A 327 -1.92 18.56 32.43
C LYS A 327 -1.24 17.32 31.88
N ASN A 328 -0.02 17.06 32.34
CA ASN A 328 0.66 15.81 32.07
C ASN A 328 -0.10 14.63 32.68
N ALA A 329 -0.15 13.53 31.96
CA ALA A 329 -0.85 12.33 32.33
C ALA A 329 -0.07 11.08 31.89
N THR A 330 -0.57 9.92 32.27
CA THR A 330 -0.09 8.64 31.76
C THR A 330 -1.24 7.84 31.19
N LEU A 331 -0.98 7.07 30.15
CA LEU A 331 -1.96 6.27 29.44
C LEU A 331 -1.47 4.83 29.34
N SER A 332 -2.36 3.88 29.64
CA SER A 332 -2.25 2.48 29.22
C SER A 332 -3.46 2.20 28.35
N ILE A 333 -3.21 1.98 27.07
CA ILE A 333 -4.28 1.84 26.09
C ILE A 333 -4.92 0.46 26.27
N GLN A 334 -6.23 0.43 26.43
CA GLN A 334 -7.04 -0.80 26.42
C GLN A 334 -7.66 -0.95 25.02
N GLY A 335 -7.86 -2.18 24.56
CA GLY A 335 -8.50 -2.44 23.27
C GLY A 335 -7.81 -3.55 22.47
N ARG A 336 -8.15 -3.64 21.20
CA ARG A 336 -7.64 -4.67 20.28
C ARG A 336 -6.66 -4.03 19.28
N HIS A 337 -5.37 -4.19 19.54
CA HIS A 337 -4.31 -3.54 18.74
C HIS A 337 -3.50 -4.58 17.96
N ASP A 338 -2.93 -4.14 16.83
CA ASP A 338 -2.01 -4.96 16.03
C ASP A 338 -0.61 -4.96 16.67
N PRO A 339 -0.03 -6.10 17.03
CA PRO A 339 1.39 -6.15 17.40
C PRO A 339 2.31 -5.86 16.19
N CYS A 340 1.82 -6.10 14.97
CA CYS A 340 2.49 -5.74 13.73
C CYS A 340 1.48 -5.55 12.60
N ILE A 341 1.60 -4.46 11.85
CA ILE A 341 0.74 -4.20 10.68
C ILE A 341 1.44 -4.52 9.35
N VAL A 342 2.74 -4.82 9.36
CA VAL A 342 3.57 -4.99 8.15
C VAL A 342 2.99 -6.03 7.18
N PRO A 343 2.59 -7.24 7.62
CA PRO A 343 2.02 -8.23 6.70
C PRO A 343 0.76 -7.75 5.99
N ARG A 344 -0.10 -7.04 6.72
CA ARG A 344 -1.35 -6.49 6.18
C ARG A 344 -1.13 -5.25 5.30
N ALA A 345 -0.07 -4.49 5.59
CA ALA A 345 0.29 -3.30 4.82
C ALA A 345 0.85 -3.66 3.43
N ALA A 346 1.37 -4.86 3.21
CA ALA A 346 1.92 -5.29 1.93
C ALA A 346 0.90 -5.17 0.79
N ILE A 347 -0.29 -5.74 0.95
CA ILE A 347 -1.34 -5.62 -0.08
C ILE A 347 -1.88 -4.20 -0.21
N VAL A 348 -1.90 -3.42 0.88
CA VAL A 348 -2.27 -2.00 0.81
C VAL A 348 -1.28 -1.25 -0.07
N GLN A 349 0.03 -1.50 0.07
CA GLN A 349 1.07 -0.90 -0.75
C GLN A 349 0.96 -1.32 -2.22
N THR A 350 0.74 -2.62 -2.49
CA THR A 350 0.49 -3.14 -3.86
C THR A 350 -0.68 -2.41 -4.53
N CYS A 351 -1.83 -2.33 -3.86
CA CYS A 351 -3.02 -1.67 -4.39
C CYS A 351 -2.83 -0.15 -4.53
N THR A 352 -2.07 0.48 -3.62
CA THR A 352 -1.72 1.90 -3.73
C THR A 352 -0.82 2.15 -4.94
N ALA A 353 0.19 1.31 -5.17
CA ALA A 353 1.04 1.39 -6.36
C ALA A 353 0.24 1.17 -7.66
N ALA A 354 -0.74 0.26 -7.63
CA ALA A 354 -1.63 0.03 -8.78
C ALA A 354 -2.45 1.27 -9.14
N LEU A 355 -2.95 2.02 -8.15
CA LEU A 355 -3.65 3.28 -8.40
C LEU A 355 -2.74 4.33 -9.05
N VAL A 356 -1.48 4.44 -8.59
CA VAL A 356 -0.49 5.36 -9.17
C VAL A 356 -0.19 4.99 -10.62
N VAL A 357 0.12 3.72 -10.87
CA VAL A 357 0.45 3.22 -12.22
C VAL A 357 -0.76 3.34 -13.16
N GLY A 358 -1.96 3.02 -12.68
CA GLY A 358 -3.19 3.18 -13.45
C GLY A 358 -3.46 4.63 -13.84
N ASP A 359 -3.23 5.59 -12.93
CA ASP A 359 -3.38 7.02 -13.23
C ASP A 359 -2.31 7.50 -14.23
N LEU A 360 -1.05 7.09 -14.08
CA LEU A 360 0.03 7.36 -15.04
C LEU A 360 -0.29 6.81 -16.43
N MET A 361 -0.73 5.56 -16.52
CA MET A 361 -1.12 4.91 -17.78
C MET A 361 -2.30 5.65 -18.43
N THR A 362 -3.30 6.01 -17.63
CA THR A 362 -4.49 6.70 -18.13
C THR A 362 -4.17 8.15 -18.55
N THR A 363 -3.30 8.82 -17.82
CA THR A 363 -2.82 10.16 -18.18
C THR A 363 -2.10 10.17 -19.54
N ARG A 364 -1.24 9.16 -19.79
CA ARG A 364 -0.46 9.10 -21.02
C ARG A 364 -1.24 8.52 -22.21
N TYR A 365 -2.02 7.46 -22.01
CA TYR A 365 -2.62 6.67 -23.08
C TYR A 365 -4.15 6.76 -23.17
N GLY A 366 -4.80 7.58 -22.31
CA GLY A 366 -6.24 7.55 -22.13
C GLY A 366 -6.68 6.21 -21.52
N THR A 367 -7.94 5.82 -21.71
CA THR A 367 -8.49 4.57 -21.17
C THR A 367 -8.24 3.34 -22.05
N ALA A 368 -7.74 3.54 -23.28
CA ALA A 368 -7.56 2.45 -24.28
C ALA A 368 -6.62 1.32 -23.82
N TRP A 369 -5.69 1.58 -22.89
CA TRP A 369 -4.82 0.55 -22.33
C TRP A 369 -5.59 -0.53 -21.54
N MET A 370 -6.76 -0.19 -20.98
CA MET A 370 -7.62 -1.12 -20.26
C MET A 370 -8.43 -2.02 -21.19
N GLU A 371 -8.73 -1.53 -22.40
CA GLU A 371 -9.59 -2.20 -23.37
C GLU A 371 -8.83 -3.26 -24.19
N ARG A 372 -7.49 -3.13 -24.32
CA ARG A 372 -6.64 -4.00 -25.17
C ARG A 372 -5.45 -4.56 -24.38
N PRO A 373 -5.63 -5.61 -23.56
CA PRO A 373 -4.59 -6.07 -22.64
C PRO A 373 -3.28 -6.53 -23.28
N THR A 374 -3.26 -6.89 -24.57
CA THR A 374 -2.10 -7.50 -25.25
C THR A 374 -1.52 -6.70 -26.40
N SER A 375 -2.14 -5.61 -26.87
CA SER A 375 -1.71 -4.89 -28.09
C SER A 375 -0.71 -3.77 -27.82
N TYR A 376 -0.66 -3.22 -26.61
CA TYR A 376 0.21 -2.09 -26.27
C TYR A 376 1.72 -2.39 -26.42
N ARG A 377 2.12 -3.65 -26.26
CA ARG A 377 3.52 -4.07 -26.42
C ARG A 377 3.96 -4.20 -27.89
N ARG A 378 3.05 -4.12 -28.88
CA ARG A 378 3.34 -4.39 -30.30
C ARG A 378 3.44 -3.13 -31.18
N GLU A 379 2.95 -1.99 -30.73
CA GLU A 379 2.90 -0.78 -31.57
C GLU A 379 4.08 0.18 -31.32
N GLU A 380 4.92 -0.05 -30.30
CA GLU A 380 6.12 0.76 -30.00
C GLU A 380 7.45 0.05 -30.32
N SER A 381 7.43 -0.97 -31.20
CA SER A 381 8.66 -1.65 -31.67
C SER A 381 9.10 -1.17 -33.06
#